data_808322fe92c57d711e8e1dc40aba160d
#
_entry.id   808322fe92c57d711e8e1dc40aba160d
#
_cell.length_a   1.000
_cell.length_b   1.000
_cell.length_c   1.000
_cell.angle_alpha   90.00
_cell.angle_beta   90.00
_cell.angle_gamma   90.00
#
_symmetry.space_group_name_H-M   'P 1'
#
loop_
_entity.id
_entity.type
_entity.pdbx_description
1 polymer ?
#
loop_
_entity_poly.entity_id
_entity_poly.type
_entity_poly.pdbx_seq_one_letter_code
_entity_poly.pdbx_strand_id
1 'polypeptide(L)'
;MNRRSIATVSLSGALDEKLRAIASAGFDAVEIFENDLLSFGSGPRDIAKLCRDLNLAICAFQPFRDFEGMPEPQRARTFARAERKFDLMQELGTDLLLICSNVSPASLGGIDRAADDFRELGDRAARRGLRIGYEALAWGRHVNDYRDAWEIVRRADHPAIGIILDSFHALAPGFPVRAMASIPGDKIFLVQLADAPKLELDILSWSRHFRSFPGQGDLPVGEFMAAIAATGYAGPLSLEIFNDQFRAGSATQTALDGLRSLILLDDQLAPDWPRFAAEPLAPKAKGRGIGFIEFAVNETKAGELGRLFAQLGFRKTGAHRSKAVERWSQGEVELVINSETDGFAHSHYVTHGPGVCAIALDVDNAGLAMQRAESLRARTFYQPVGPGELEIPAIHGVGGSLLYFLDQAGKNWDTDFEPVTSDKGADALLAVDHIAQSMPYDEMLSWLLFYTGILDLKRLPQMEIADPRGLVQSQAIINADQSLRFVLNGSSANRTLPARFISEFFGSGVQHVAFACRDIFATVAEMRKRGADFLDIPANYYDDIEAKYDLAPQLMAQLRANHILYDREGDGEFFQVYTHIFDERFFFEIVERRNYQGFGAANAGIRLAAQAREVRPASMPRM
;
A
#
# COMPACT_ATOMS: atom_id res chain seq x y z
N MET A 1 25.85 -12.53 -0.48
CA MET A 1 24.48 -12.12 -0.11
C MET A 1 24.34 -10.65 -0.50
N ASN A 2 23.36 -10.29 -1.32
CA ASN A 2 23.16 -8.89 -1.70
C ASN A 2 22.70 -8.10 -0.46
N ARG A 3 23.25 -6.89 -0.25
CA ARG A 3 22.83 -6.02 0.83
C ARG A 3 21.54 -5.30 0.47
N ARG A 4 20.61 -5.25 1.39
CA ARG A 4 19.40 -4.43 1.27
C ARG A 4 19.71 -3.01 1.69
N SER A 5 19.42 -2.06 0.80
CA SER A 5 19.71 -0.64 1.01
C SER A 5 18.48 0.22 0.70
N ILE A 6 18.49 1.44 1.20
CA ILE A 6 17.52 2.47 0.87
C ILE A 6 18.21 3.83 0.87
N ALA A 7 17.88 4.67 -0.11
CA ALA A 7 18.37 6.05 -0.16
C ALA A 7 17.62 6.93 0.85
N THR A 8 18.33 7.77 1.59
CA THR A 8 17.73 8.65 2.62
C THR A 8 16.70 9.62 2.06
N VAL A 9 16.75 9.91 0.75
CA VAL A 9 15.74 10.73 0.05
C VAL A 9 14.35 10.10 0.06
N SER A 10 14.25 8.79 0.24
CA SER A 10 12.99 8.06 0.26
C SER A 10 12.14 8.30 1.52
N LEU A 11 12.74 8.84 2.58
CA LEU A 11 12.08 9.01 3.88
C LEU A 11 11.94 10.49 4.25
N SER A 12 11.01 10.79 5.16
CA SER A 12 10.88 12.10 5.81
C SER A 12 11.76 12.22 7.06
N GLY A 13 11.91 13.43 7.58
CA GLY A 13 12.62 13.69 8.86
C GLY A 13 14.08 14.11 8.70
N ALA A 14 14.76 14.35 9.83
CA ALA A 14 16.18 14.65 9.89
C ALA A 14 17.01 13.40 9.56
N LEU A 15 18.28 13.60 9.14
CA LEU A 15 19.12 12.49 8.67
C LEU A 15 19.31 11.40 9.74
N ASP A 16 19.51 11.78 11.00
CA ASP A 16 19.67 10.82 12.09
C ASP A 16 18.39 10.05 12.41
N GLU A 17 17.22 10.68 12.30
CA GLU A 17 15.91 10.01 12.41
C GLU A 17 15.72 8.98 11.30
N LYS A 18 16.04 9.36 10.05
CA LYS A 18 16.00 8.47 8.89
C LYS A 18 16.92 7.25 9.09
N LEU A 19 18.17 7.47 9.52
CA LEU A 19 19.13 6.39 9.75
C LEU A 19 18.67 5.42 10.84
N ARG A 20 18.08 5.92 11.92
CA ARG A 20 17.49 5.06 12.98
C ARG A 20 16.29 4.27 12.48
N ALA A 21 15.42 4.88 11.69
CA ALA A 21 14.27 4.21 11.08
C ALA A 21 14.71 3.08 10.12
N ILE A 22 15.70 3.36 9.26
CA ILE A 22 16.30 2.40 8.32
C ILE A 22 16.91 1.20 9.07
N ALA A 23 17.71 1.47 10.10
CA ALA A 23 18.31 0.42 10.92
C ALA A 23 17.27 -0.41 11.68
N SER A 24 16.27 0.25 12.27
CA SER A 24 15.17 -0.42 13.00
C SER A 24 14.34 -1.33 12.09
N ALA A 25 14.15 -0.95 10.83
CA ALA A 25 13.48 -1.79 9.85
C ALA A 25 14.28 -3.07 9.52
N GLY A 26 15.62 -3.01 9.59
CA GLY A 26 16.52 -4.15 9.34
C GLY A 26 17.23 -4.10 7.98
N PHE A 27 17.49 -2.90 7.46
CA PHE A 27 18.37 -2.72 6.30
C PHE A 27 19.84 -2.93 6.67
N ASP A 28 20.65 -3.36 5.69
CA ASP A 28 22.09 -3.58 5.86
C ASP A 28 22.92 -2.35 5.46
N ALA A 29 22.35 -1.49 4.60
CA ALA A 29 23.06 -0.36 4.02
C ALA A 29 22.14 0.82 3.74
N VAL A 30 22.74 1.96 3.42
CA VAL A 30 22.06 3.21 3.10
C VAL A 30 22.82 3.98 2.02
N GLU A 31 22.10 4.66 1.14
CA GLU A 31 22.65 5.72 0.30
C GLU A 31 22.41 7.06 0.98
N ILE A 32 23.46 7.87 1.13
CA ILE A 32 23.35 9.21 1.70
C ILE A 32 23.05 10.21 0.59
N PHE A 33 21.85 10.81 0.65
CA PHE A 33 21.46 11.91 -0.22
C PHE A 33 22.09 13.21 0.27
N GLU A 34 22.78 13.93 -0.61
CA GLU A 34 23.59 15.10 -0.23
C GLU A 34 22.80 16.17 0.52
N ASN A 35 21.56 16.45 0.11
CA ASN A 35 20.75 17.48 0.78
C ASN A 35 20.44 17.13 2.24
N ASP A 36 20.28 15.84 2.55
CA ASP A 36 20.05 15.40 3.93
C ASP A 36 21.29 15.62 4.78
N LEU A 37 22.49 15.37 4.21
CA LEU A 37 23.76 15.67 4.89
C LEU A 37 23.95 17.18 5.09
N LEU A 38 23.62 18.00 4.11
CA LEU A 38 23.71 19.47 4.20
C LEU A 38 22.79 20.06 5.26
N SER A 39 21.63 19.42 5.50
CA SER A 39 20.68 19.86 6.52
C SER A 39 21.00 19.36 7.93
N PHE A 40 21.96 18.44 8.07
CA PHE A 40 22.35 17.88 9.37
C PHE A 40 23.24 18.84 10.17
N GLY A 41 22.93 19.01 11.45
CA GLY A 41 23.60 19.99 12.30
C GLY A 41 25.04 19.66 12.71
N SER A 42 25.55 18.46 12.40
CA SER A 42 26.91 17.98 12.71
C SER A 42 27.64 17.60 11.40
N GLY A 43 28.88 17.13 11.51
CA GLY A 43 29.71 16.84 10.36
C GLY A 43 29.57 15.44 9.77
N PRO A 44 30.18 15.18 8.59
CA PRO A 44 30.14 13.88 7.93
C PRO A 44 30.68 12.73 8.80
N ARG A 45 31.69 12.99 9.62
CA ARG A 45 32.27 11.99 10.53
C ARG A 45 31.31 11.54 11.61
N ASP A 46 30.38 12.41 12.05
CA ASP A 46 29.35 12.06 13.02
C ASP A 46 28.33 11.15 12.41
N ILE A 47 27.93 11.39 11.13
CA ILE A 47 27.08 10.50 10.36
C ILE A 47 27.74 9.14 10.13
N ALA A 48 29.02 9.13 9.74
CA ALA A 48 29.80 7.90 9.62
C ALA A 48 29.83 7.09 10.93
N LYS A 49 29.99 7.79 12.06
CA LYS A 49 29.95 7.15 13.38
C LYS A 49 28.56 6.59 13.68
N LEU A 50 27.51 7.37 13.46
CA LEU A 50 26.12 6.94 13.69
C LEU A 50 25.77 5.71 12.84
N CYS A 51 26.14 5.69 11.56
CA CYS A 51 25.91 4.52 10.69
C CYS A 51 26.62 3.28 11.23
N ARG A 52 27.89 3.41 11.70
CA ARG A 52 28.59 2.28 12.33
C ARG A 52 27.91 1.81 13.61
N ASP A 53 27.49 2.73 14.48
CA ASP A 53 26.80 2.42 15.73
C ASP A 53 25.44 1.69 15.46
N LEU A 54 24.83 1.96 14.30
CA LEU A 54 23.59 1.34 13.84
C LEU A 54 23.80 0.09 12.94
N ASN A 55 25.04 -0.34 12.72
CA ASN A 55 25.40 -1.43 11.79
C ASN A 55 24.94 -1.20 10.34
N LEU A 56 24.85 0.05 9.89
CA LEU A 56 24.53 0.42 8.53
C LEU A 56 25.81 0.71 7.73
N ALA A 57 25.99 0.04 6.59
CA ALA A 57 27.03 0.42 5.63
C ALA A 57 26.55 1.61 4.79
N ILE A 58 27.40 2.60 4.52
CA ILE A 58 27.10 3.64 3.54
C ILE A 58 27.55 3.11 2.17
N CYS A 59 26.61 2.66 1.32
CA CYS A 59 26.93 2.02 0.05
C CYS A 59 27.13 3.00 -1.10
N ALA A 60 26.61 4.22 -1.01
CA ALA A 60 26.87 5.30 -1.97
C ALA A 60 26.63 6.68 -1.35
N PHE A 61 27.31 7.67 -1.90
CA PHE A 61 27.01 9.09 -1.72
C PHE A 61 26.43 9.66 -3.01
N GLN A 62 25.33 10.41 -2.96
CA GLN A 62 24.56 10.81 -4.13
C GLN A 62 23.78 12.12 -3.92
N PRO A 63 23.37 12.80 -5.02
CA PRO A 63 23.84 12.67 -6.39
C PRO A 63 24.94 13.69 -6.71
N PHE A 64 25.86 13.36 -7.59
CA PHE A 64 26.73 14.34 -8.23
C PHE A 64 26.20 14.65 -9.63
N ARG A 65 25.92 15.91 -9.90
CA ARG A 65 25.22 16.36 -11.13
C ARG A 65 26.09 17.25 -12.01
N ASP A 66 25.71 17.38 -13.29
CA ASP A 66 26.31 18.27 -14.28
C ASP A 66 27.82 18.01 -14.41
N PHE A 67 28.22 16.76 -14.63
CA PHE A 67 29.61 16.38 -14.72
C PHE A 67 30.13 16.32 -16.15
N GLU A 68 29.66 15.32 -16.95
CA GLU A 68 30.22 14.99 -18.26
C GLU A 68 29.87 16.03 -19.33
N GLY A 69 30.77 16.20 -20.29
CA GLY A 69 30.55 17.01 -21.47
C GLY A 69 30.52 18.52 -21.22
N MET A 70 31.01 18.99 -20.09
CA MET A 70 31.04 20.42 -19.84
C MET A 70 32.17 21.11 -20.65
N PRO A 71 31.91 22.29 -21.26
CA PRO A 71 32.97 23.08 -21.92
C PRO A 71 33.91 23.72 -20.91
N GLU A 72 35.12 24.13 -21.35
CA GLU A 72 35.97 24.97 -20.53
C GLU A 72 35.38 26.40 -20.41
N PRO A 73 35.48 27.07 -19.24
CA PRO A 73 36.21 26.65 -18.01
C PRO A 73 35.36 25.82 -17.04
N GLN A 74 34.11 25.48 -17.38
CA GLN A 74 33.19 24.73 -16.53
C GLN A 74 33.72 23.31 -16.26
N ARG A 75 34.31 22.67 -17.26
CA ARG A 75 34.90 21.33 -17.12
C ARG A 75 35.93 21.29 -15.97
N ALA A 76 36.91 22.20 -15.97
CA ALA A 76 37.90 22.28 -14.91
C ALA A 76 37.27 22.49 -13.50
N ARG A 77 36.21 23.33 -13.43
CA ARG A 77 35.47 23.57 -12.17
C ARG A 77 34.72 22.31 -11.70
N THR A 78 34.19 21.54 -12.63
CA THR A 78 33.44 20.31 -12.30
C THR A 78 34.37 19.26 -11.75
N PHE A 79 35.58 19.09 -12.32
CA PHE A 79 36.60 18.23 -11.72
C PHE A 79 37.04 18.68 -10.33
N ALA A 80 37.22 19.99 -10.11
CA ALA A 80 37.52 20.53 -8.78
C ALA A 80 36.38 20.31 -7.76
N ARG A 81 35.11 20.32 -8.24
CA ARG A 81 33.95 19.92 -7.40
C ARG A 81 34.01 18.44 -7.03
N ALA A 82 34.35 17.57 -7.99
CA ALA A 82 34.48 16.12 -7.74
C ALA A 82 35.54 15.81 -6.67
N GLU A 83 36.71 16.47 -6.72
CA GLU A 83 37.74 16.31 -5.70
C GLU A 83 37.22 16.64 -4.29
N ARG A 84 36.45 17.71 -4.13
CA ARG A 84 35.81 18.04 -2.84
C ARG A 84 34.78 17.02 -2.40
N LYS A 85 34.06 16.36 -3.35
CA LYS A 85 33.17 15.25 -3.00
C LYS A 85 33.96 14.03 -2.54
N PHE A 86 35.14 13.78 -3.14
CA PHE A 86 36.01 12.70 -2.71
C PHE A 86 36.52 12.91 -1.25
N ASP A 87 36.86 14.15 -0.87
CA ASP A 87 37.19 14.48 0.54
C ASP A 87 36.03 14.15 1.47
N LEU A 88 34.81 14.54 1.10
CA LEU A 88 33.58 14.28 1.86
C LEU A 88 33.28 12.78 1.98
N MET A 89 33.44 12.01 0.89
CA MET A 89 33.25 10.56 0.88
C MET A 89 34.23 9.85 1.82
N GLN A 90 35.49 10.29 1.87
CA GLN A 90 36.49 9.74 2.80
C GLN A 90 36.10 10.00 4.25
N GLU A 91 35.52 11.17 4.57
CA GLU A 91 34.99 11.45 5.91
C GLU A 91 33.75 10.62 6.26
N LEU A 92 32.87 10.38 5.30
CA LEU A 92 31.69 9.50 5.44
C LEU A 92 32.09 8.02 5.52
N GLY A 93 33.23 7.63 4.97
CA GLY A 93 33.64 6.23 4.90
C GLY A 93 32.92 5.43 3.83
N THR A 94 32.55 6.06 2.71
CA THR A 94 31.95 5.42 1.54
C THR A 94 32.89 5.49 0.34
N ASP A 95 32.85 4.50 -0.53
CA ASP A 95 33.75 4.40 -1.68
C ASP A 95 33.06 4.70 -3.03
N LEU A 96 31.72 4.78 -3.10
CA LEU A 96 30.97 4.95 -4.33
C LEU A 96 30.32 6.34 -4.41
N LEU A 97 30.63 7.10 -5.47
CA LEU A 97 29.94 8.33 -5.87
C LEU A 97 28.98 8.03 -7.01
N LEU A 98 27.69 8.32 -6.86
CA LEU A 98 26.73 8.27 -7.94
C LEU A 98 26.76 9.59 -8.71
N ILE A 99 26.98 9.50 -10.02
CA ILE A 99 26.92 10.61 -10.97
C ILE A 99 25.74 10.40 -11.90
N CYS A 100 24.80 11.33 -11.87
CA CYS A 100 23.68 11.37 -12.83
C CYS A 100 24.11 11.96 -14.16
N SER A 101 23.53 11.50 -15.25
CA SER A 101 23.73 12.07 -16.59
C SER A 101 23.35 13.56 -16.61
N ASN A 102 24.10 14.31 -17.42
CA ASN A 102 24.08 15.76 -17.42
C ASN A 102 22.76 16.31 -18.00
N VAL A 103 22.15 17.25 -17.29
CA VAL A 103 20.94 17.98 -17.70
C VAL A 103 21.21 19.44 -18.04
N SER A 104 22.42 19.92 -17.84
CA SER A 104 22.80 21.32 -18.10
C SER A 104 22.64 21.70 -19.58
N PRO A 105 22.04 22.84 -19.91
CA PRO A 105 21.97 23.33 -21.29
C PRO A 105 23.34 23.64 -21.89
N ALA A 106 24.39 23.80 -21.05
CA ALA A 106 25.76 24.02 -21.49
C ALA A 106 26.52 22.74 -21.84
N SER A 107 25.96 21.56 -21.50
CA SER A 107 26.59 20.27 -21.77
C SER A 107 26.73 20.01 -23.27
N LEU A 108 27.89 19.52 -23.67
CA LEU A 108 28.22 19.11 -25.03
C LEU A 108 28.03 17.59 -25.16
N GLY A 109 27.28 17.14 -26.15
CA GLY A 109 27.06 15.72 -26.38
C GLY A 109 28.30 14.98 -26.92
N GLY A 110 28.18 13.68 -26.99
CA GLY A 110 29.17 12.77 -27.59
C GLY A 110 29.66 11.73 -26.59
N ILE A 111 29.49 10.46 -26.99
CA ILE A 111 29.87 9.28 -26.18
C ILE A 111 31.37 9.29 -25.84
N ASP A 112 32.25 9.53 -26.86
CA ASP A 112 33.70 9.54 -26.65
C ASP A 112 34.14 10.66 -25.68
N ARG A 113 33.56 11.86 -25.81
CA ARG A 113 33.83 12.97 -24.90
C ARG A 113 33.49 12.62 -23.47
N ALA A 114 32.29 12.07 -23.26
CA ALA A 114 31.86 11.64 -21.92
C ALA A 114 32.76 10.52 -21.38
N ALA A 115 33.13 9.55 -22.23
CA ALA A 115 34.06 8.48 -21.85
C ALA A 115 35.44 8.99 -21.45
N ASP A 116 35.98 9.99 -22.16
CA ASP A 116 37.27 10.63 -21.80
C ASP A 116 37.16 11.37 -20.45
N ASP A 117 36.06 12.11 -20.20
CA ASP A 117 35.80 12.75 -18.91
C ASP A 117 35.74 11.73 -17.77
N PHE A 118 35.03 10.60 -17.97
CA PHE A 118 34.96 9.54 -16.96
C PHE A 118 36.27 8.81 -16.78
N ARG A 119 37.07 8.61 -17.82
CA ARG A 119 38.42 8.02 -17.69
C ARG A 119 39.31 8.88 -16.81
N GLU A 120 39.38 10.20 -17.08
CA GLU A 120 40.14 11.14 -16.26
C GLU A 120 39.63 11.16 -14.80
N LEU A 121 38.29 11.15 -14.59
CA LEU A 121 37.73 11.09 -13.25
C LEU A 121 38.04 9.78 -12.54
N GLY A 122 38.03 8.67 -13.26
CA GLY A 122 38.42 7.34 -12.79
C GLY A 122 39.84 7.30 -12.27
N ASP A 123 40.80 7.89 -13.02
CA ASP A 123 42.19 8.03 -12.55
C ASP A 123 42.29 8.81 -11.23
N ARG A 124 41.50 9.86 -11.06
CA ARG A 124 41.47 10.66 -9.82
C ARG A 124 40.85 9.90 -8.66
N ALA A 125 39.71 9.23 -8.90
CA ALA A 125 39.01 8.41 -7.91
C ALA A 125 39.86 7.22 -7.45
N ALA A 126 40.49 6.50 -8.38
CA ALA A 126 41.33 5.33 -8.09
C ALA A 126 42.51 5.66 -7.18
N ARG A 127 43.16 6.83 -7.34
CA ARG A 127 44.24 7.29 -6.43
C ARG A 127 43.80 7.44 -4.97
N ARG A 128 42.49 7.56 -4.74
CA ARG A 128 41.88 7.69 -3.41
C ARG A 128 41.17 6.42 -2.94
N GLY A 129 41.21 5.35 -3.75
CA GLY A 129 40.47 4.11 -3.49
C GLY A 129 38.96 4.25 -3.64
N LEU A 130 38.50 5.20 -4.47
CA LEU A 130 37.08 5.49 -4.70
C LEU A 130 36.64 4.98 -6.06
N ARG A 131 35.33 4.81 -6.21
CA ARG A 131 34.64 4.35 -7.44
C ARG A 131 33.58 5.35 -7.87
N ILE A 132 33.29 5.36 -9.15
CA ILE A 132 32.28 6.23 -9.76
C ILE A 132 31.24 5.34 -10.45
N GLY A 133 29.99 5.50 -10.07
CA GLY A 133 28.85 4.89 -10.75
C GLY A 133 28.11 5.92 -11.61
N TYR A 134 27.96 5.64 -12.89
CA TYR A 134 27.26 6.51 -13.84
C TYR A 134 25.84 6.05 -14.05
N GLU A 135 24.86 6.94 -13.86
CA GLU A 135 23.44 6.72 -14.01
C GLU A 135 22.85 7.54 -15.14
N ALA A 136 22.10 6.90 -16.04
CA ALA A 136 21.32 7.59 -17.06
C ALA A 136 19.96 8.05 -16.49
N LEU A 137 19.78 9.34 -16.26
CA LEU A 137 18.47 9.91 -15.95
C LEU A 137 17.56 9.86 -17.18
N ALA A 138 16.31 9.44 -17.05
CA ALA A 138 15.35 9.38 -18.14
C ALA A 138 15.08 10.72 -18.85
N TRP A 139 15.46 11.86 -18.22
CA TRP A 139 15.43 13.20 -18.77
C TRP A 139 16.83 13.80 -19.02
N GLY A 140 17.86 12.96 -19.04
CA GLY A 140 19.23 13.36 -19.36
C GLY A 140 19.32 14.05 -20.71
N ARG A 141 20.13 15.11 -20.83
CA ARG A 141 20.16 15.93 -22.04
C ARG A 141 20.68 15.19 -23.26
N HIS A 142 21.75 14.42 -23.10
CA HIS A 142 22.42 13.68 -24.16
C HIS A 142 22.46 12.18 -23.88
N VAL A 143 22.36 11.79 -22.62
CA VAL A 143 22.36 10.40 -22.16
C VAL A 143 21.13 10.24 -21.27
N ASN A 144 20.10 9.59 -21.81
CA ASN A 144 18.84 9.31 -21.12
C ASN A 144 18.42 7.82 -21.21
N ASP A 145 19.31 6.99 -21.72
CA ASP A 145 19.15 5.55 -21.86
C ASP A 145 20.36 4.85 -21.22
N TYR A 146 20.10 3.82 -20.42
CA TYR A 146 21.16 3.04 -19.79
C TYR A 146 22.15 2.42 -20.80
N ARG A 147 21.74 2.19 -22.05
CA ARG A 147 22.61 1.65 -23.12
C ARG A 147 23.69 2.63 -23.52
N ASP A 148 23.37 3.92 -23.59
CA ASP A 148 24.34 4.98 -23.86
C ASP A 148 25.28 5.16 -22.66
N ALA A 149 24.74 5.12 -21.43
CA ALA A 149 25.56 5.16 -20.22
C ALA A 149 26.53 3.96 -20.14
N TRP A 150 26.05 2.76 -20.48
CA TRP A 150 26.91 1.58 -20.56
C TRP A 150 27.98 1.73 -21.63
N GLU A 151 27.66 2.24 -22.81
CA GLU A 151 28.66 2.46 -23.88
C GLU A 151 29.74 3.47 -23.47
N ILE A 152 29.39 4.51 -22.72
CA ILE A 152 30.32 5.47 -22.10
C ILE A 152 31.25 4.75 -21.12
N VAL A 153 30.69 4.00 -20.18
CA VAL A 153 31.44 3.22 -19.18
C VAL A 153 32.40 2.24 -19.86
N ARG A 154 31.91 1.53 -20.89
CA ARG A 154 32.70 0.57 -21.68
C ARG A 154 33.86 1.23 -22.42
N ARG A 155 33.67 2.44 -23.01
CA ARG A 155 34.72 3.20 -23.68
C ARG A 155 35.67 3.90 -22.69
N ALA A 156 35.19 4.31 -21.52
CA ALA A 156 36.09 4.80 -20.49
C ALA A 156 37.11 3.76 -20.07
N ASP A 157 36.73 2.46 -20.12
CA ASP A 157 37.57 1.30 -19.88
C ASP A 157 38.46 1.46 -18.63
N HIS A 158 37.85 1.85 -17.51
CA HIS A 158 38.54 2.14 -16.26
C HIS A 158 37.96 1.31 -15.10
N PRO A 159 38.81 0.68 -14.25
CA PRO A 159 38.32 -0.19 -13.17
C PRO A 159 37.50 0.54 -12.10
N ALA A 160 37.75 1.83 -11.86
CA ALA A 160 37.00 2.65 -10.92
C ALA A 160 35.72 3.26 -11.51
N ILE A 161 35.39 2.98 -12.78
CA ILE A 161 34.16 3.44 -13.45
C ILE A 161 33.24 2.26 -13.70
N GLY A 162 31.98 2.38 -13.29
CA GLY A 162 30.91 1.42 -13.51
C GLY A 162 29.58 2.09 -13.78
N ILE A 163 28.56 1.28 -14.05
CA ILE A 163 27.20 1.77 -14.28
C ILE A 163 26.35 1.61 -13.02
N ILE A 164 25.41 2.52 -12.82
CA ILE A 164 24.28 2.36 -11.90
C ILE A 164 23.03 2.17 -12.74
N LEU A 165 22.25 1.16 -12.40
CA LEU A 165 21.01 0.83 -13.08
C LEU A 165 19.83 1.10 -12.15
N ASP A 166 19.01 2.10 -12.48
CA ASP A 166 17.76 2.42 -11.80
C ASP A 166 16.57 1.88 -12.61
N SER A 167 15.70 1.13 -11.93
CA SER A 167 14.54 0.50 -12.57
C SER A 167 13.54 1.53 -13.12
N PHE A 168 13.31 2.66 -12.45
CA PHE A 168 12.43 3.69 -12.95
C PHE A 168 12.95 4.31 -14.25
N HIS A 169 14.25 4.64 -14.30
CA HIS A 169 14.85 5.26 -15.47
C HIS A 169 14.90 4.33 -16.70
N ALA A 170 14.85 3.03 -16.48
CA ALA A 170 14.78 2.05 -17.55
C ALA A 170 13.34 1.73 -17.97
N LEU A 171 12.44 1.55 -17.00
CA LEU A 171 11.09 1.02 -17.23
C LEU A 171 10.07 2.10 -17.61
N ALA A 172 10.14 3.28 -17.01
CA ALA A 172 9.18 4.35 -17.29
C ALA A 172 9.21 4.84 -18.75
N PRO A 173 10.40 5.00 -19.41
CA PRO A 173 10.45 5.26 -20.85
C PRO A 173 10.14 4.03 -21.73
N GLY A 174 10.03 2.83 -21.16
CA GLY A 174 9.77 1.60 -21.91
C GLY A 174 11.00 1.01 -22.60
N PHE A 175 12.21 1.24 -22.09
CA PHE A 175 13.41 0.68 -22.67
C PHE A 175 13.49 -0.86 -22.49
N PRO A 176 14.05 -1.60 -23.48
CA PRO A 176 14.14 -3.05 -23.42
C PRO A 176 15.18 -3.51 -22.39
N VAL A 177 14.73 -3.90 -21.19
CA VAL A 177 15.61 -4.28 -20.08
C VAL A 177 16.42 -5.56 -20.30
N ARG A 178 16.00 -6.46 -21.22
CA ARG A 178 16.72 -7.71 -21.53
C ARG A 178 18.16 -7.48 -21.98
N ALA A 179 18.45 -6.35 -22.61
CA ALA A 179 19.81 -6.02 -23.05
C ALA A 179 20.78 -5.81 -21.87
N MET A 180 20.28 -5.54 -20.67
CA MET A 180 21.10 -5.42 -19.44
C MET A 180 21.86 -6.71 -19.13
N ALA A 181 21.33 -7.87 -19.50
CA ALA A 181 21.99 -9.17 -19.31
C ALA A 181 23.37 -9.28 -19.98
N SER A 182 23.68 -8.39 -20.93
CA SER A 182 25.01 -8.33 -21.59
C SER A 182 26.03 -7.49 -20.82
N ILE A 183 25.62 -6.77 -19.77
CA ILE A 183 26.51 -5.95 -18.96
C ILE A 183 27.22 -6.86 -17.95
N PRO A 184 28.56 -6.86 -17.88
CA PRO A 184 29.28 -7.64 -16.86
C PRO A 184 28.87 -7.20 -15.45
N GLY A 185 28.52 -8.16 -14.58
CA GLY A 185 28.01 -7.87 -13.23
C GLY A 185 28.99 -7.09 -12.34
N ASP A 186 30.31 -7.24 -12.57
CA ASP A 186 31.36 -6.49 -11.87
C ASP A 186 31.46 -5.02 -12.32
N LYS A 187 30.85 -4.66 -13.45
CA LYS A 187 30.73 -3.28 -13.94
C LYS A 187 29.45 -2.59 -13.49
N ILE A 188 28.52 -3.31 -12.88
CA ILE A 188 27.34 -2.74 -12.22
C ILE A 188 27.73 -2.46 -10.77
N PHE A 189 27.79 -1.19 -10.37
CA PHE A 189 28.25 -0.81 -9.05
C PHE A 189 27.11 -0.66 -8.04
N LEU A 190 25.90 -0.35 -8.53
CA LEU A 190 24.70 -0.25 -7.71
C LEU A 190 23.47 -0.54 -8.59
N VAL A 191 22.45 -1.16 -8.00
CA VAL A 191 21.12 -1.28 -8.59
C VAL A 191 20.14 -0.53 -7.71
N GLN A 192 19.44 0.45 -8.30
CA GLN A 192 18.37 1.18 -7.62
C GLN A 192 17.01 0.68 -8.10
N LEU A 193 16.11 0.54 -7.16
CA LEU A 193 14.78 -0.01 -7.36
C LEU A 193 13.71 1.01 -6.98
N ALA A 194 12.82 1.25 -7.92
CA ALA A 194 11.56 1.96 -7.75
C ALA A 194 10.51 1.33 -8.66
N ASP A 195 9.29 1.39 -8.22
CA ASP A 195 8.08 1.15 -9.00
C ASP A 195 7.33 2.48 -9.16
N ALA A 196 6.27 2.51 -9.93
CA ALA A 196 5.39 3.67 -10.04
C ALA A 196 4.05 3.26 -10.66
N PRO A 197 2.93 3.96 -10.36
CA PRO A 197 1.70 3.81 -11.12
C PRO A 197 1.94 4.25 -12.57
N LYS A 198 1.28 3.60 -13.54
CA LYS A 198 1.39 3.97 -14.95
C LYS A 198 0.59 5.26 -15.20
N LEU A 199 1.29 6.36 -15.44
CA LEU A 199 0.71 7.68 -15.63
C LEU A 199 1.18 8.30 -16.95
N GLU A 200 0.31 9.12 -17.58
CA GLU A 200 0.66 9.94 -18.73
C GLU A 200 1.10 11.33 -18.27
N LEU A 201 2.33 11.43 -17.78
CA LEU A 201 2.93 12.64 -17.27
C LEU A 201 4.30 12.90 -17.89
N ASP A 202 4.78 14.14 -17.78
CA ASP A 202 6.19 14.46 -17.99
C ASP A 202 7.06 13.56 -17.12
N ILE A 203 8.11 12.97 -17.72
CA ILE A 203 8.93 11.95 -17.10
C ILE A 203 9.64 12.44 -15.82
N LEU A 204 10.03 13.73 -15.78
CA LEU A 204 10.65 14.33 -14.61
C LEU A 204 9.63 14.48 -13.48
N SER A 205 8.42 14.98 -13.78
CA SER A 205 7.33 15.09 -12.82
C SER A 205 6.90 13.71 -12.30
N TRP A 206 6.79 12.74 -13.19
CA TRP A 206 6.49 11.36 -12.80
C TRP A 206 7.54 10.79 -11.84
N SER A 207 8.82 10.92 -12.17
CA SER A 207 9.94 10.49 -11.34
C SER A 207 9.99 11.16 -9.97
N ARG A 208 9.64 12.45 -9.89
CA ARG A 208 9.82 13.26 -8.68
C ARG A 208 8.73 13.08 -7.62
N HIS A 209 7.53 12.68 -8.06
CA HIS A 209 6.34 12.72 -7.20
C HIS A 209 5.64 11.37 -7.03
N PHE A 210 5.87 10.41 -7.94
CA PHE A 210 5.02 9.21 -8.03
C PHE A 210 5.77 7.88 -7.98
N ARG A 211 7.07 7.86 -7.70
CA ARG A 211 7.75 6.59 -7.44
C ARG A 211 7.16 5.91 -6.21
N SER A 212 7.12 4.59 -6.22
CA SER A 212 6.68 3.75 -5.10
C SER A 212 7.64 2.58 -4.89
N PHE A 213 7.44 1.82 -3.84
CA PHE A 213 8.22 0.61 -3.63
C PHE A 213 7.82 -0.49 -4.63
N PRO A 214 8.76 -1.39 -5.00
CA PRO A 214 8.45 -2.57 -5.79
C PRO A 214 7.20 -3.31 -5.30
N GLY A 215 6.25 -3.58 -6.21
CA GLY A 215 4.98 -4.20 -5.91
C GLY A 215 3.84 -3.24 -5.54
N GLN A 216 4.11 -1.94 -5.39
CA GLN A 216 3.08 -0.91 -5.17
C GLN A 216 2.65 -0.18 -6.44
N GLY A 217 3.43 -0.25 -7.52
CA GLY A 217 3.16 0.37 -8.82
C GLY A 217 2.81 -0.65 -9.92
N ASP A 218 2.93 -0.22 -11.16
CA ASP A 218 2.56 -0.99 -12.37
C ASP A 218 3.75 -1.25 -13.30
N LEU A 219 4.97 -0.82 -12.93
CA LEU A 219 6.16 -1.05 -13.73
C LEU A 219 6.61 -2.53 -13.62
N PRO A 220 7.12 -3.14 -14.70
CA PRO A 220 7.54 -4.54 -14.70
C PRO A 220 8.91 -4.73 -14.00
N VAL A 221 8.99 -4.39 -12.71
CA VAL A 221 10.22 -4.46 -11.90
C VAL A 221 10.77 -5.89 -11.85
N GLY A 222 9.90 -6.91 -11.88
CA GLY A 222 10.32 -8.31 -11.95
C GLY A 222 11.12 -8.63 -13.21
N GLU A 223 10.76 -8.08 -14.39
CA GLU A 223 11.52 -8.27 -15.64
C GLU A 223 12.89 -7.57 -15.58
N PHE A 224 12.93 -6.37 -14.99
CA PHE A 224 14.19 -5.67 -14.74
C PHE A 224 15.11 -6.51 -13.85
N MET A 225 14.59 -7.02 -12.74
CA MET A 225 15.37 -7.85 -11.82
C MET A 225 15.84 -9.17 -12.44
N ALA A 226 15.03 -9.81 -13.29
CA ALA A 226 15.45 -10.99 -14.02
C ALA A 226 16.63 -10.71 -14.95
N ALA A 227 16.65 -9.54 -15.60
CA ALA A 227 17.77 -9.11 -16.43
C ALA A 227 19.03 -8.82 -15.59
N ILE A 228 18.88 -8.19 -14.41
CA ILE A 228 19.98 -7.98 -13.47
C ILE A 228 20.53 -9.31 -12.95
N ALA A 229 19.66 -10.27 -12.59
CA ALA A 229 20.09 -11.61 -12.16
C ALA A 229 20.97 -12.31 -13.19
N ALA A 230 20.63 -12.18 -14.47
CA ALA A 230 21.39 -12.78 -15.57
C ALA A 230 22.81 -12.22 -15.73
N THR A 231 23.11 -11.03 -15.18
CA THR A 231 24.46 -10.42 -15.22
C THR A 231 25.42 -11.03 -14.20
N GLY A 232 24.92 -11.78 -13.22
CA GLY A 232 25.69 -12.23 -12.06
C GLY A 232 26.00 -11.12 -11.04
N TYR A 233 25.29 -10.00 -11.09
CA TYR A 233 25.43 -8.92 -10.11
C TYR A 233 25.20 -9.40 -8.67
N ALA A 234 26.09 -9.03 -7.76
CA ALA A 234 26.05 -9.43 -6.35
C ALA A 234 26.20 -8.24 -5.36
N GLY A 235 26.07 -7.03 -5.88
CA GLY A 235 26.15 -5.79 -5.10
C GLY A 235 24.84 -5.44 -4.38
N PRO A 236 24.75 -4.24 -3.77
CA PRO A 236 23.56 -3.79 -3.05
C PRO A 236 22.35 -3.61 -3.99
N LEU A 237 21.16 -3.95 -3.48
CA LEU A 237 19.88 -3.51 -4.04
C LEU A 237 19.33 -2.39 -3.18
N SER A 238 19.12 -1.22 -3.75
CA SER A 238 18.77 -0.01 -3.01
C SER A 238 17.46 0.57 -3.49
N LEU A 239 16.61 0.93 -2.58
CA LEU A 239 15.36 1.64 -2.89
C LEU A 239 15.64 3.13 -3.04
N GLU A 240 15.27 3.72 -4.19
CA GLU A 240 15.35 5.17 -4.39
C GLU A 240 13.98 5.72 -4.78
N ILE A 241 13.26 6.24 -3.78
CA ILE A 241 11.87 6.64 -3.94
C ILE A 241 11.73 8.17 -3.77
N PHE A 242 11.28 8.81 -4.84
CA PHE A 242 10.82 10.19 -4.79
C PHE A 242 9.29 10.19 -4.81
N ASN A 243 8.69 10.40 -3.64
CA ASN A 243 7.24 10.41 -3.46
C ASN A 243 6.86 11.40 -2.38
N ASP A 244 5.93 12.30 -2.69
CA ASP A 244 5.52 13.36 -1.77
C ASP A 244 4.83 12.80 -0.52
N GLN A 245 4.07 11.71 -0.66
CA GLN A 245 3.36 11.06 0.45
C GLN A 245 4.35 10.38 1.41
N PHE A 246 5.34 9.66 0.89
CA PHE A 246 6.37 9.01 1.72
C PHE A 246 7.19 10.04 2.49
N ARG A 247 7.44 11.20 1.87
CA ARG A 247 8.16 12.30 2.49
C ARG A 247 7.32 13.14 3.46
N ALA A 248 6.01 12.95 3.47
CA ALA A 248 5.09 13.51 4.46
C ALA A 248 4.74 12.51 5.57
N GLY A 249 4.95 11.21 5.34
CA GLY A 249 4.57 10.13 6.24
C GLY A 249 5.61 9.80 7.33
N SER A 250 5.37 8.72 8.04
CA SER A 250 6.27 8.20 9.08
C SER A 250 7.52 7.55 8.50
N ALA A 251 8.71 8.05 8.84
CA ALA A 251 9.97 7.45 8.42
C ALA A 251 10.09 5.96 8.81
N THR A 252 9.62 5.59 10.00
CA THR A 252 9.67 4.21 10.49
C THR A 252 8.76 3.29 9.66
N GLN A 253 7.53 3.73 9.36
CA GLN A 253 6.61 2.95 8.54
C GLN A 253 7.12 2.83 7.10
N THR A 254 7.56 3.94 6.51
CA THR A 254 8.13 3.96 5.15
C THR A 254 9.35 3.04 5.02
N ALA A 255 10.27 3.05 6.00
CA ALA A 255 11.41 2.14 6.01
C ALA A 255 10.97 0.67 6.11
N LEU A 256 9.98 0.36 6.96
CA LEU A 256 9.45 -0.99 7.11
C LEU A 256 8.80 -1.50 5.81
N ASP A 257 8.01 -0.67 5.14
CA ASP A 257 7.38 -1.02 3.87
C ASP A 257 8.41 -1.19 2.75
N GLY A 258 9.45 -0.36 2.74
CA GLY A 258 10.59 -0.54 1.85
C GLY A 258 11.27 -1.89 2.05
N LEU A 259 11.54 -2.29 3.28
CA LEU A 259 12.11 -3.62 3.56
C LEU A 259 11.17 -4.76 3.12
N ARG A 260 9.87 -4.65 3.43
CA ARG A 260 8.84 -5.61 2.98
C ARG A 260 8.84 -5.76 1.47
N SER A 261 8.93 -4.66 0.73
CA SER A 261 8.93 -4.69 -0.73
C SER A 261 10.12 -5.47 -1.29
N LEU A 262 11.32 -5.31 -0.72
CA LEU A 262 12.50 -6.08 -1.12
C LEU A 262 12.36 -7.57 -0.76
N ILE A 263 11.80 -7.90 0.41
CA ILE A 263 11.54 -9.29 0.79
C ILE A 263 10.53 -9.94 -0.16
N LEU A 264 9.46 -9.23 -0.53
CA LEU A 264 8.45 -9.72 -1.47
C LEU A 264 8.98 -9.84 -2.90
N LEU A 265 9.85 -8.92 -3.33
CA LEU A 265 10.50 -8.99 -4.63
C LEU A 265 11.41 -10.22 -4.71
N ASP A 266 12.20 -10.50 -3.65
CA ASP A 266 13.03 -11.71 -3.56
C ASP A 266 12.18 -13.01 -3.59
N ASP A 267 11.04 -13.03 -2.89
CA ASP A 267 10.09 -14.16 -2.90
C ASP A 267 9.47 -14.42 -4.29
N GLN A 268 9.35 -13.39 -5.12
CA GLN A 268 8.78 -13.48 -6.47
C GLN A 268 9.81 -13.88 -7.55
N LEU A 269 11.09 -13.75 -7.27
CA LEU A 269 12.15 -14.01 -8.23
C LEU A 269 12.41 -15.52 -8.39
N ALA A 270 13.04 -15.87 -9.53
CA ALA A 270 13.42 -17.25 -9.81
C ALA A 270 14.37 -17.84 -8.75
N PRO A 271 14.37 -19.17 -8.52
CA PRO A 271 15.22 -19.82 -7.53
C PRO A 271 16.72 -19.55 -7.67
N ASP A 272 17.17 -19.21 -8.89
CA ASP A 272 18.58 -18.96 -9.18
C ASP A 272 19.08 -17.59 -8.70
N TRP A 273 18.18 -16.70 -8.26
CA TRP A 273 18.55 -15.42 -7.69
C TRP A 273 19.00 -15.58 -6.24
N PRO A 274 20.17 -15.01 -5.84
CA PRO A 274 20.62 -15.04 -4.45
C PRO A 274 19.63 -14.35 -3.54
N ARG A 275 18.90 -15.11 -2.71
CA ARG A 275 17.88 -14.59 -1.80
C ARG A 275 18.48 -13.84 -0.63
N PHE A 276 17.79 -12.80 -0.18
CA PHE A 276 18.13 -12.08 1.05
C PHE A 276 17.73 -12.88 2.30
N ALA A 277 16.61 -13.58 2.24
CA ALA A 277 16.16 -14.45 3.32
C ALA A 277 16.93 -15.76 3.30
N ALA A 278 17.26 -16.29 4.49
CA ALA A 278 17.90 -17.60 4.63
C ALA A 278 16.95 -18.73 4.21
N GLU A 279 15.63 -18.53 4.41
CA GLU A 279 14.58 -19.46 4.05
C GLU A 279 13.51 -18.78 3.18
N PRO A 280 12.84 -19.52 2.27
CA PRO A 280 11.69 -19.02 1.52
C PRO A 280 10.57 -18.60 2.46
N LEU A 281 9.79 -17.59 2.05
CA LEU A 281 8.56 -17.25 2.76
C LEU A 281 7.59 -18.44 2.70
N ALA A 282 6.78 -18.60 3.76
CA ALA A 282 5.61 -19.47 3.70
C ALA A 282 4.71 -19.05 2.53
N PRO A 283 3.97 -19.98 1.90
CA PRO A 283 3.05 -19.63 0.81
C PRO A 283 2.07 -18.52 1.23
N LYS A 284 1.59 -17.73 0.27
CA LYS A 284 0.51 -16.78 0.51
C LYS A 284 -0.74 -17.53 0.96
N ALA A 285 -1.41 -17.03 1.99
CA ALA A 285 -2.64 -17.62 2.45
C ALA A 285 -3.76 -17.43 1.40
N LYS A 286 -4.48 -18.51 1.11
CA LYS A 286 -5.64 -18.47 0.22
C LYS A 286 -6.88 -18.14 1.06
N GLY A 287 -7.38 -16.92 0.89
CA GLY A 287 -8.64 -16.49 1.49
C GLY A 287 -9.82 -17.21 0.85
N ARG A 288 -10.81 -17.59 1.66
CA ARG A 288 -12.08 -18.22 1.24
C ARG A 288 -13.29 -17.34 1.54
N GLY A 289 -13.08 -16.20 2.19
CA GLY A 289 -14.10 -15.25 2.60
C GLY A 289 -13.84 -14.65 3.98
N ILE A 290 -14.87 -14.04 4.52
CA ILE A 290 -14.88 -13.46 5.86
C ILE A 290 -15.54 -14.44 6.82
N GLY A 291 -14.82 -14.84 7.85
CA GLY A 291 -15.32 -15.75 8.89
C GLY A 291 -16.25 -15.04 9.87
N PHE A 292 -15.85 -13.85 10.34
CA PHE A 292 -16.72 -12.96 11.13
C PHE A 292 -16.19 -11.51 11.11
N ILE A 293 -17.06 -10.58 11.52
CA ILE A 293 -16.70 -9.19 11.75
C ILE A 293 -17.11 -8.81 13.17
N GLU A 294 -16.16 -8.28 13.94
CA GLU A 294 -16.38 -7.88 15.34
C GLU A 294 -16.46 -6.35 15.46
N PHE A 295 -17.49 -5.90 16.16
CA PHE A 295 -17.76 -4.50 16.43
C PHE A 295 -17.52 -4.21 17.92
N ALA A 296 -16.62 -3.27 18.21
CA ALA A 296 -16.43 -2.73 19.55
C ALA A 296 -17.44 -1.60 19.80
N VAL A 297 -18.19 -1.72 20.89
CA VAL A 297 -19.23 -0.75 21.29
C VAL A 297 -19.33 -0.68 22.80
N ASN A 298 -20.03 0.32 23.34
CA ASN A 298 -20.51 0.28 24.72
C ASN A 298 -21.89 -0.39 24.81
N GLU A 299 -22.38 -0.64 26.01
CA GLU A 299 -23.66 -1.29 26.28
C GLU A 299 -24.86 -0.61 25.58
N THR A 300 -24.91 0.74 25.60
CA THR A 300 -25.96 1.50 24.92
C THR A 300 -25.92 1.29 23.41
N LYS A 301 -24.74 1.38 22.80
CA LYS A 301 -24.56 1.19 21.37
C LYS A 301 -24.70 -0.26 20.94
N ALA A 302 -24.43 -1.23 21.82
CA ALA A 302 -24.72 -2.64 21.58
C ALA A 302 -26.21 -2.86 21.32
N GLY A 303 -27.08 -2.26 22.15
CA GLY A 303 -28.54 -2.32 21.93
C GLY A 303 -29.01 -1.62 20.65
N GLU A 304 -28.39 -0.50 20.27
CA GLU A 304 -28.70 0.20 19.01
C GLU A 304 -28.25 -0.62 17.79
N LEU A 305 -27.03 -1.15 17.82
CA LEU A 305 -26.47 -1.96 16.74
C LEU A 305 -27.20 -3.29 16.59
N GLY A 306 -27.56 -3.94 17.70
CA GLY A 306 -28.38 -5.16 17.68
C GLY A 306 -29.77 -4.94 17.06
N ARG A 307 -30.40 -3.78 17.30
CA ARG A 307 -31.65 -3.41 16.59
C ARG A 307 -31.43 -3.26 15.09
N LEU A 308 -30.34 -2.60 14.67
CA LEU A 308 -30.00 -2.47 13.26
C LEU A 308 -29.75 -3.84 12.63
N PHE A 309 -29.04 -4.74 13.30
CA PHE A 309 -28.84 -6.11 12.83
C PHE A 309 -30.15 -6.87 12.67
N ALA A 310 -31.05 -6.76 13.65
CA ALA A 310 -32.39 -7.38 13.56
C ALA A 310 -33.21 -6.81 12.38
N GLN A 311 -33.14 -5.51 12.11
CA GLN A 311 -33.79 -4.88 10.95
C GLN A 311 -33.23 -5.41 9.63
N LEU A 312 -31.90 -5.65 9.56
CA LEU A 312 -31.25 -6.26 8.40
C LEU A 312 -31.49 -7.78 8.32
N GLY A 313 -32.15 -8.39 9.30
CA GLY A 313 -32.56 -9.79 9.28
C GLY A 313 -31.66 -10.74 10.06
N PHE A 314 -30.61 -10.25 10.71
CA PHE A 314 -29.77 -11.07 11.57
C PHE A 314 -30.50 -11.49 12.85
N ARG A 315 -30.11 -12.64 13.40
CA ARG A 315 -30.58 -13.16 14.69
C ARG A 315 -29.42 -13.25 15.67
N LYS A 316 -29.67 -12.93 16.92
CA LYS A 316 -28.74 -13.21 18.01
C LYS A 316 -28.73 -14.71 18.25
N THR A 317 -27.69 -15.39 17.80
CA THR A 317 -27.54 -16.84 17.83
C THR A 317 -26.71 -17.34 18.99
N GLY A 318 -25.89 -16.49 19.63
CA GLY A 318 -25.08 -16.86 20.76
C GLY A 318 -24.79 -15.72 21.70
N ALA A 319 -24.52 -16.08 22.96
CA ALA A 319 -23.97 -15.20 23.98
C ALA A 319 -22.66 -15.84 24.49
N HIS A 320 -21.59 -15.04 24.62
CA HIS A 320 -20.32 -15.54 25.12
C HIS A 320 -20.47 -16.01 26.58
N ARG A 321 -19.80 -17.12 26.93
CA ARG A 321 -19.95 -17.78 28.24
C ARG A 321 -19.50 -16.93 29.42
N SER A 322 -18.54 -16.03 29.23
CA SER A 322 -17.87 -15.27 30.29
C SER A 322 -17.75 -13.77 30.02
N LYS A 323 -18.07 -13.31 28.79
CA LYS A 323 -17.84 -11.93 28.35
C LYS A 323 -19.12 -11.27 27.82
N ALA A 324 -19.19 -9.94 27.84
CA ALA A 324 -20.29 -9.17 27.26
C ALA A 324 -20.15 -9.12 25.71
N VAL A 325 -20.20 -10.30 25.09
CA VAL A 325 -20.03 -10.50 23.65
C VAL A 325 -21.22 -11.29 23.09
N GLU A 326 -21.79 -10.78 22.01
CA GLU A 326 -22.96 -11.37 21.35
C GLU A 326 -22.62 -11.82 19.95
N ARG A 327 -23.06 -13.00 19.56
CA ARG A 327 -23.00 -13.52 18.19
C ARG A 327 -24.33 -13.31 17.49
N TRP A 328 -24.25 -12.76 16.28
CA TRP A 328 -25.38 -12.49 15.41
C TRP A 328 -25.14 -13.15 14.05
N SER A 329 -26.12 -13.90 13.55
CA SER A 329 -25.95 -14.68 12.31
C SER A 329 -27.11 -14.45 11.35
N GLN A 330 -26.79 -14.50 10.05
CA GLN A 330 -27.77 -14.69 8.99
C GLN A 330 -27.13 -15.55 7.89
N GLY A 331 -27.66 -16.74 7.64
CA GLY A 331 -27.04 -17.72 6.74
C GLY A 331 -25.59 -18.03 7.19
N GLU A 332 -24.64 -17.75 6.31
CA GLU A 332 -23.20 -17.93 6.58
C GLU A 332 -22.52 -16.65 7.11
N VAL A 333 -23.25 -15.54 7.20
CA VAL A 333 -22.69 -14.27 7.68
C VAL A 333 -22.72 -14.22 9.20
N GLU A 334 -21.57 -14.03 9.81
CA GLU A 334 -21.38 -13.95 11.25
C GLU A 334 -20.89 -12.57 11.68
N LEU A 335 -21.62 -11.93 12.59
CA LEU A 335 -21.27 -10.65 13.20
C LEU A 335 -21.14 -10.81 14.71
N VAL A 336 -20.20 -10.09 15.30
CA VAL A 336 -19.95 -10.13 16.74
C VAL A 336 -20.08 -8.70 17.29
N ILE A 337 -20.89 -8.53 18.34
CA ILE A 337 -20.97 -7.30 19.12
C ILE A 337 -20.19 -7.52 20.41
N ASN A 338 -19.14 -6.75 20.63
CA ASN A 338 -18.32 -6.79 21.83
C ASN A 338 -18.50 -5.49 22.63
N SER A 339 -19.11 -5.60 23.80
CA SER A 339 -19.36 -4.49 24.73
C SER A 339 -18.61 -4.65 26.05
N GLU A 340 -17.52 -5.42 26.04
CA GLU A 340 -16.63 -5.56 27.21
C GLU A 340 -16.09 -4.20 27.67
N THR A 341 -15.80 -4.11 28.95
CA THR A 341 -15.27 -2.89 29.59
C THR A 341 -13.76 -2.95 29.81
N ASP A 342 -13.10 -3.97 29.31
CA ASP A 342 -11.64 -4.12 29.32
C ASP A 342 -11.16 -4.86 28.04
N GLY A 343 -9.85 -5.11 27.94
CA GLY A 343 -9.26 -5.81 26.81
C GLY A 343 -9.13 -4.98 25.54
N PHE A 344 -8.89 -5.67 24.43
CA PHE A 344 -8.59 -5.05 23.13
C PHE A 344 -9.81 -4.27 22.58
N ALA A 345 -10.99 -4.90 22.52
CA ALA A 345 -12.18 -4.26 21.96
C ALA A 345 -12.57 -3.00 22.73
N HIS A 346 -12.46 -3.02 24.06
CA HIS A 346 -12.68 -1.84 24.89
C HIS A 346 -11.68 -0.72 24.57
N SER A 347 -10.39 -1.04 24.50
CA SER A 347 -9.34 -0.08 24.15
C SER A 347 -9.57 0.54 22.78
N HIS A 348 -10.01 -0.27 21.81
CA HIS A 348 -10.37 0.18 20.47
C HIS A 348 -11.59 1.12 20.53
N TYR A 349 -12.64 0.75 21.28
CA TYR A 349 -13.82 1.59 21.46
C TYR A 349 -13.49 2.95 22.13
N VAL A 350 -12.65 2.95 23.16
CA VAL A 350 -12.24 4.19 23.84
C VAL A 350 -11.50 5.13 22.88
N THR A 351 -10.71 4.57 21.95
CA THR A 351 -9.94 5.36 20.98
C THR A 351 -10.81 5.85 19.83
N HIS A 352 -11.63 4.96 19.27
CA HIS A 352 -12.28 5.15 17.97
C HIS A 352 -13.80 5.35 18.06
N GLY A 353 -14.40 5.07 19.21
CA GLY A 353 -15.86 4.95 19.35
C GLY A 353 -16.39 3.64 18.72
N PRO A 354 -17.73 3.56 18.48
CA PRO A 354 -18.32 2.39 17.84
C PRO A 354 -17.71 2.11 16.47
N GLY A 355 -17.27 0.87 16.22
CA GLY A 355 -16.68 0.52 14.93
C GLY A 355 -16.20 -0.92 14.85
N VAL A 356 -15.76 -1.33 13.67
CA VAL A 356 -15.17 -2.65 13.47
C VAL A 356 -13.78 -2.68 14.11
N CYS A 357 -13.61 -3.51 15.12
CA CYS A 357 -12.33 -3.71 15.80
C CYS A 357 -11.57 -4.94 15.32
N ALA A 358 -12.26 -5.92 14.71
CA ALA A 358 -11.60 -7.10 14.17
C ALA A 358 -12.35 -7.68 12.96
N ILE A 359 -11.58 -8.31 12.08
CA ILE A 359 -12.05 -9.06 10.92
C ILE A 359 -11.39 -10.44 10.96
N ALA A 360 -12.17 -11.50 10.92
CA ALA A 360 -11.64 -12.85 10.78
C ALA A 360 -11.68 -13.28 9.32
N LEU A 361 -10.53 -13.66 8.79
CA LEU A 361 -10.36 -14.17 7.43
C LEU A 361 -10.42 -15.68 7.46
N ASP A 362 -11.32 -16.27 6.69
CA ASP A 362 -11.31 -17.71 6.42
C ASP A 362 -10.16 -18.01 5.46
N VAL A 363 -9.17 -18.79 5.90
CA VAL A 363 -7.97 -19.10 5.13
C VAL A 363 -7.77 -20.62 5.04
N ASP A 364 -6.94 -21.05 4.11
CA ASP A 364 -6.59 -22.46 3.94
C ASP A 364 -5.73 -23.02 5.08
N ASN A 365 -4.85 -22.18 5.67
CA ASN A 365 -3.98 -22.54 6.77
C ASN A 365 -3.58 -21.30 7.60
N ALA A 366 -4.10 -21.21 8.82
CA ALA A 366 -3.85 -20.08 9.72
C ALA A 366 -2.39 -20.02 10.20
N GLY A 367 -1.75 -21.16 10.44
CA GLY A 367 -0.35 -21.23 10.88
C GLY A 367 0.62 -20.71 9.81
N LEU A 368 0.43 -21.10 8.55
CA LEU A 368 1.25 -20.60 7.44
C LEU A 368 1.00 -19.11 7.18
N ALA A 369 -0.25 -18.63 7.34
CA ALA A 369 -0.58 -17.20 7.25
C ALA A 369 0.18 -16.40 8.29
N MET A 370 0.21 -16.85 9.54
CA MET A 370 0.97 -16.23 10.63
C MET A 370 2.47 -16.23 10.36
N GLN A 371 3.04 -17.38 9.98
CA GLN A 371 4.47 -17.48 9.67
C GLN A 371 4.88 -16.49 8.57
N ARG A 372 4.06 -16.37 7.52
CA ARG A 372 4.31 -15.39 6.43
C ARG A 372 4.19 -13.96 6.92
N ALA A 373 3.16 -13.65 7.71
CA ALA A 373 2.95 -12.33 8.28
C ALA A 373 4.13 -11.90 9.17
N GLU A 374 4.63 -12.79 10.02
CA GLU A 374 5.81 -12.55 10.87
C GLU A 374 7.08 -12.32 10.05
N SER A 375 7.30 -13.13 9.00
CA SER A 375 8.43 -12.97 8.09
C SER A 375 8.40 -11.61 7.37
N LEU A 376 7.20 -11.06 7.12
CA LEU A 376 6.96 -9.73 6.56
C LEU A 376 6.88 -8.63 7.63
N ARG A 377 7.28 -8.93 8.86
CA ARG A 377 7.28 -7.98 9.97
C ARG A 377 5.90 -7.38 10.28
N ALA A 378 4.82 -8.14 10.07
CA ALA A 378 3.51 -7.77 10.58
C ALA A 378 3.54 -7.80 12.11
N ARG A 379 2.83 -6.85 12.74
CA ARG A 379 2.73 -6.79 14.19
C ARG A 379 1.75 -7.86 14.66
N THR A 380 2.25 -8.89 15.34
CA THR A 380 1.41 -9.95 15.93
C THR A 380 0.64 -9.44 17.12
N PHE A 381 -0.50 -10.06 17.38
CA PHE A 381 -1.34 -9.79 18.54
C PHE A 381 -1.49 -11.04 19.38
N TYR A 382 -1.28 -10.89 20.67
CA TYR A 382 -1.49 -11.93 21.68
C TYR A 382 -2.31 -11.35 22.82
N GLN A 383 -3.40 -12.02 23.14
CA GLN A 383 -4.19 -11.75 24.34
C GLN A 383 -4.41 -13.08 25.07
N PRO A 384 -4.20 -13.13 26.38
CA PRO A 384 -4.54 -14.32 27.14
C PRO A 384 -6.03 -14.65 26.98
N VAL A 385 -6.33 -15.88 26.65
CA VAL A 385 -7.69 -16.42 26.58
C VAL A 385 -8.05 -17.11 27.89
N GLY A 386 -9.35 -17.16 28.22
CA GLY A 386 -9.84 -17.88 29.38
C GLY A 386 -9.67 -19.39 29.23
N PRO A 387 -9.74 -20.17 30.33
CA PRO A 387 -9.64 -21.63 30.28
C PRO A 387 -10.72 -22.23 29.36
N GLY A 388 -10.28 -22.88 28.27
CA GLY A 388 -11.16 -23.52 27.30
C GLY A 388 -11.69 -22.60 26.19
N GLU A 389 -11.34 -21.31 26.17
CA GLU A 389 -11.63 -20.40 25.05
C GLU A 389 -10.73 -20.68 23.85
N LEU A 390 -11.21 -20.34 22.66
CA LEU A 390 -10.44 -20.47 21.41
C LEU A 390 -9.31 -19.46 21.35
N GLU A 391 -8.11 -19.94 21.05
CA GLU A 391 -6.97 -19.09 20.70
C GLU A 391 -6.90 -18.98 19.17
N ILE A 392 -7.22 -17.82 18.64
CA ILE A 392 -7.22 -17.56 17.19
C ILE A 392 -6.02 -16.70 16.84
N PRO A 393 -5.12 -17.15 15.93
CA PRO A 393 -3.97 -16.35 15.51
C PRO A 393 -4.40 -15.01 14.91
N ALA A 394 -3.75 -13.91 15.34
CA ALA A 394 -4.09 -12.57 14.93
C ALA A 394 -2.88 -11.67 14.70
N ILE A 395 -3.05 -10.72 13.80
CA ILE A 395 -2.12 -9.61 13.54
C ILE A 395 -2.87 -8.29 13.56
N HIS A 396 -2.13 -7.18 13.78
CA HIS A 396 -2.72 -5.84 13.62
C HIS A 396 -2.93 -5.51 12.13
N GLY A 397 -4.12 -5.04 11.81
CA GLY A 397 -4.56 -4.54 10.52
C GLY A 397 -4.72 -3.03 10.48
N VAL A 398 -5.51 -2.54 9.51
CA VAL A 398 -5.80 -1.13 9.28
C VAL A 398 -6.32 -0.45 10.55
N GLY A 399 -5.74 0.70 10.88
CA GLY A 399 -6.12 1.49 12.07
C GLY A 399 -5.87 0.79 13.40
N GLY A 400 -5.01 -0.24 13.43
CA GLY A 400 -4.75 -1.03 14.62
C GLY A 400 -5.82 -2.07 14.94
N SER A 401 -6.86 -2.23 14.10
CA SER A 401 -7.82 -3.34 14.19
C SER A 401 -7.12 -4.70 14.13
N LEU A 402 -7.80 -5.79 14.45
CA LEU A 402 -7.24 -7.12 14.35
C LEU A 402 -7.67 -7.83 13.05
N LEU A 403 -6.74 -8.59 12.48
CA LEU A 403 -7.01 -9.58 11.47
C LEU A 403 -6.76 -10.97 12.07
N TYR A 404 -7.83 -11.71 12.30
CA TYR A 404 -7.76 -13.11 12.71
C TYR A 404 -7.63 -14.01 11.49
N PHE A 405 -6.85 -15.08 11.62
CA PHE A 405 -6.78 -16.15 10.61
C PHE A 405 -7.53 -17.37 11.12
N LEU A 406 -8.63 -17.70 10.46
CA LEU A 406 -9.44 -18.88 10.75
C LEU A 406 -9.20 -19.95 9.69
N ASP A 407 -8.92 -21.17 10.12
CA ASP A 407 -9.02 -22.36 9.30
C ASP A 407 -10.12 -23.29 9.84
N GLN A 408 -10.21 -24.52 9.34
CA GLN A 408 -11.25 -25.46 9.78
C GLN A 408 -11.18 -25.79 11.27
N ALA A 409 -10.00 -25.74 11.88
CA ALA A 409 -9.83 -26.03 13.30
C ALA A 409 -10.34 -24.90 14.20
N GLY A 410 -10.28 -23.63 13.72
CA GLY A 410 -10.72 -22.45 14.48
C GLY A 410 -12.22 -22.15 14.41
N LYS A 411 -13.02 -22.93 13.64
CA LYS A 411 -14.46 -22.67 13.40
C LYS A 411 -15.39 -23.33 14.41
N ASN A 412 -15.04 -23.40 15.67
CA ASN A 412 -15.91 -23.99 16.68
C ASN A 412 -16.52 -22.94 17.61
N TRP A 413 -17.62 -22.32 17.17
CA TRP A 413 -18.35 -21.31 17.94
C TRP A 413 -18.89 -21.81 19.28
N ASP A 414 -19.22 -23.12 19.39
CA ASP A 414 -19.79 -23.71 20.61
C ASP A 414 -18.78 -23.75 21.76
N THR A 415 -17.50 -23.55 21.47
CA THR A 415 -16.45 -23.45 22.49
C THR A 415 -16.67 -22.20 23.35
N ASP A 416 -16.87 -21.03 22.73
CA ASP A 416 -16.92 -19.75 23.41
C ASP A 416 -18.36 -19.27 23.68
N PHE A 417 -19.32 -19.71 22.85
CA PHE A 417 -20.70 -19.21 22.90
C PHE A 417 -21.70 -20.24 23.38
N GLU A 418 -22.63 -19.79 24.24
CA GLU A 418 -23.85 -20.52 24.54
C GLU A 418 -24.90 -20.18 23.47
N PRO A 419 -25.54 -21.18 22.84
CA PRO A 419 -26.55 -20.94 21.83
C PRO A 419 -27.79 -20.26 22.45
N VAL A 420 -28.22 -19.16 21.85
CA VAL A 420 -29.46 -18.46 22.19
C VAL A 420 -30.63 -18.97 21.33
N THR A 421 -30.35 -19.20 20.05
CA THR A 421 -31.29 -19.83 19.11
C THR A 421 -30.53 -20.53 17.99
N SER A 422 -31.11 -21.60 17.45
CA SER A 422 -30.63 -22.23 16.23
C SER A 422 -31.19 -21.58 14.95
N ASP A 423 -32.17 -20.69 15.07
CA ASP A 423 -32.72 -19.95 13.94
C ASP A 423 -31.73 -18.83 13.54
N LYS A 424 -31.04 -19.00 12.44
CA LYS A 424 -30.11 -18.03 11.85
C LYS A 424 -30.81 -16.93 11.04
N GLY A 425 -32.13 -16.88 11.05
CA GLY A 425 -32.91 -15.91 10.28
C GLY A 425 -33.13 -16.34 8.83
N ALA A 426 -33.67 -15.43 8.03
CA ALA A 426 -33.88 -15.69 6.60
C ALA A 426 -32.51 -15.65 5.87
N ASP A 427 -32.29 -16.59 4.95
CA ASP A 427 -31.09 -16.68 4.10
C ASP A 427 -31.13 -15.62 2.97
N ALA A 428 -31.43 -14.37 3.31
CA ALA A 428 -31.47 -13.28 2.34
C ALA A 428 -30.07 -12.78 1.99
N LEU A 429 -29.17 -12.72 3.00
CA LEU A 429 -27.77 -12.37 2.82
C LEU A 429 -26.93 -13.64 2.72
N LEU A 430 -26.09 -13.71 1.70
CA LEU A 430 -25.34 -14.91 1.34
C LEU A 430 -23.93 -14.93 1.95
N ALA A 431 -23.25 -13.79 1.88
CA ALA A 431 -21.87 -13.62 2.32
C ALA A 431 -21.55 -12.14 2.53
N VAL A 432 -20.40 -11.85 3.12
CA VAL A 432 -19.78 -10.51 3.02
C VAL A 432 -19.21 -10.37 1.61
N ASP A 433 -19.74 -9.45 0.81
CA ASP A 433 -19.28 -9.16 -0.55
C ASP A 433 -17.91 -8.44 -0.53
N HIS A 434 -17.81 -7.37 0.26
CA HIS A 434 -16.57 -6.64 0.44
C HIS A 434 -16.55 -5.82 1.73
N ILE A 435 -15.33 -5.45 2.13
CA ILE A 435 -15.09 -4.55 3.26
C ILE A 435 -14.35 -3.33 2.72
N ALA A 436 -14.91 -2.14 2.93
CA ALA A 436 -14.29 -0.89 2.55
C ALA A 436 -13.62 -0.22 3.75
N GLN A 437 -12.35 0.07 3.59
CA GLN A 437 -11.50 0.71 4.58
C GLN A 437 -11.10 2.10 4.10
N SER A 438 -11.24 3.09 4.97
CA SER A 438 -10.85 4.48 4.69
C SER A 438 -9.60 4.83 5.50
N MET A 439 -8.67 5.51 4.84
CA MET A 439 -7.37 5.86 5.39
C MET A 439 -6.80 7.14 4.76
N PRO A 440 -5.80 7.81 5.34
CA PRO A 440 -4.98 8.78 4.64
C PRO A 440 -4.34 8.15 3.39
N TYR A 441 -4.17 8.96 2.34
CA TYR A 441 -3.67 8.40 1.07
C TYR A 441 -2.25 7.82 1.18
N ASP A 442 -1.41 8.39 2.03
CA ASP A 442 -0.05 7.91 2.31
C ASP A 442 -0.02 6.51 2.95
N GLU A 443 -1.06 6.11 3.69
CA GLU A 443 -1.18 4.76 4.24
C GLU A 443 -1.66 3.72 3.20
N MET A 444 -2.36 4.15 2.15
CA MET A 444 -3.00 3.24 1.20
C MET A 444 -2.00 2.30 0.52
N LEU A 445 -0.84 2.81 0.10
CA LEU A 445 0.20 2.00 -0.52
C LEU A 445 0.80 0.97 0.45
N SER A 446 0.93 1.33 1.74
CA SER A 446 1.36 0.42 2.80
C SER A 446 0.41 -0.76 2.97
N TRP A 447 -0.89 -0.47 3.03
CA TRP A 447 -1.91 -1.51 3.21
C TRP A 447 -2.10 -2.37 1.96
N LEU A 448 -1.95 -1.81 0.75
CA LEU A 448 -1.91 -2.59 -0.49
C LEU A 448 -0.78 -3.62 -0.46
N LEU A 449 0.44 -3.17 -0.11
CA LEU A 449 1.60 -4.05 0.00
C LEU A 449 1.41 -5.12 1.10
N PHE A 450 0.83 -4.71 2.24
CA PHE A 450 0.53 -5.60 3.36
C PHE A 450 -0.42 -6.74 2.95
N TYR A 451 -1.59 -6.40 2.42
CA TYR A 451 -2.60 -7.41 2.05
C TYR A 451 -2.11 -8.32 0.93
N THR A 452 -1.55 -7.76 -0.14
CA THR A 452 -1.03 -8.56 -1.27
C THR A 452 0.24 -9.34 -0.94
N GLY A 453 0.95 -8.92 0.09
CA GLY A 453 2.12 -9.63 0.62
C GLY A 453 1.76 -10.89 1.40
N ILE A 454 0.76 -10.82 2.26
CA ILE A 454 0.35 -11.93 3.15
C ILE A 454 -0.64 -12.87 2.47
N LEU A 455 -1.63 -12.31 1.78
CA LEU A 455 -2.73 -13.04 1.17
C LEU A 455 -2.52 -13.18 -0.35
N ASP A 456 -3.11 -14.22 -0.95
CA ASP A 456 -3.14 -14.39 -2.40
C ASP A 456 -4.21 -13.48 -3.04
N LEU A 457 -3.95 -12.18 -2.97
CA LEU A 457 -4.81 -11.13 -3.52
C LEU A 457 -4.14 -10.42 -4.69
N LYS A 458 -4.95 -9.98 -5.65
CA LYS A 458 -4.55 -9.16 -6.80
C LYS A 458 -5.18 -7.78 -6.68
N ARG A 459 -4.42 -6.75 -7.08
CA ARG A 459 -4.91 -5.39 -7.19
C ARG A 459 -5.73 -5.24 -8.48
N LEU A 460 -6.87 -4.56 -8.40
CA LEU A 460 -7.57 -4.00 -9.55
C LEU A 460 -7.01 -2.60 -9.86
N PRO A 461 -7.28 -2.04 -11.05
CA PRO A 461 -6.88 -0.67 -11.36
C PRO A 461 -7.37 0.32 -10.31
N GLN A 462 -6.52 1.28 -9.94
CA GLN A 462 -6.91 2.38 -9.08
C GLN A 462 -7.87 3.30 -9.81
N MET A 463 -8.86 3.83 -9.10
CA MET A 463 -9.85 4.76 -9.62
C MET A 463 -9.88 6.04 -8.79
N GLU A 464 -10.15 7.15 -9.46
CA GLU A 464 -10.45 8.43 -8.82
C GLU A 464 -11.95 8.65 -8.78
N ILE A 465 -12.49 8.85 -7.58
CA ILE A 465 -13.92 9.06 -7.34
C ILE A 465 -14.11 10.50 -6.91
N ALA A 466 -14.99 11.21 -7.61
CA ALA A 466 -15.36 12.57 -7.26
C ALA A 466 -16.25 12.57 -5.99
N ASP A 467 -15.73 13.12 -4.92
CA ASP A 467 -16.49 13.52 -3.72
C ASP A 467 -16.87 15.00 -3.88
N PRO A 468 -18.03 15.48 -3.38
CA PRO A 468 -18.40 16.89 -3.44
C PRO A 468 -17.35 17.87 -2.90
N ARG A 469 -16.37 17.39 -2.16
CA ARG A 469 -15.34 18.20 -1.47
C ARG A 469 -13.91 17.83 -1.83
N GLY A 470 -13.68 17.00 -2.85
CA GLY A 470 -12.36 16.61 -3.31
C GLY A 470 -12.35 15.30 -4.08
N LEU A 471 -11.19 14.68 -4.19
CA LEU A 471 -11.01 13.38 -4.84
C LEU A 471 -10.71 12.30 -3.80
N VAL A 472 -11.23 11.12 -4.06
CA VAL A 472 -10.96 9.89 -3.31
C VAL A 472 -10.30 8.90 -4.26
N GLN A 473 -9.12 8.44 -3.91
CA GLN A 473 -8.49 7.31 -4.60
C GLN A 473 -9.04 6.02 -4.01
N SER A 474 -9.56 5.17 -4.88
CA SER A 474 -10.14 3.89 -4.50
C SER A 474 -9.47 2.76 -5.26
N GLN A 475 -9.09 1.70 -4.54
CA GLN A 475 -8.51 0.52 -5.16
C GLN A 475 -9.03 -0.75 -4.50
N ALA A 476 -9.59 -1.64 -5.29
CA ALA A 476 -10.00 -2.95 -4.81
C ALA A 476 -8.86 -3.97 -4.93
N ILE A 477 -8.79 -4.87 -3.96
CA ILE A 477 -7.94 -6.06 -3.94
C ILE A 477 -8.80 -7.29 -3.75
N ILE A 478 -8.60 -8.30 -4.58
CA ILE A 478 -9.46 -9.49 -4.65
C ILE A 478 -8.64 -10.77 -4.77
N ASN A 479 -9.17 -11.88 -4.27
CA ASN A 479 -8.68 -13.21 -4.61
C ASN A 479 -9.26 -13.73 -5.94
N ALA A 480 -8.79 -14.89 -6.40
CA ALA A 480 -9.10 -15.40 -7.74
C ALA A 480 -10.59 -15.73 -7.93
N ASP A 481 -11.26 -16.25 -6.91
CA ASP A 481 -12.68 -16.62 -6.92
C ASP A 481 -13.60 -15.49 -6.43
N GLN A 482 -13.04 -14.33 -6.08
CA GLN A 482 -13.72 -13.13 -5.57
C GLN A 482 -14.49 -13.33 -4.26
N SER A 483 -14.24 -14.40 -3.53
CA SER A 483 -14.82 -14.64 -2.21
C SER A 483 -14.28 -13.70 -1.13
N LEU A 484 -13.12 -13.08 -1.37
CA LEU A 484 -12.51 -12.10 -0.49
C LEU A 484 -12.18 -10.82 -1.27
N ARG A 485 -12.78 -9.72 -0.85
CA ARG A 485 -12.58 -8.40 -1.47
C ARG A 485 -12.44 -7.31 -0.41
N PHE A 486 -11.36 -6.54 -0.50
CA PHE A 486 -11.20 -5.27 0.22
C PHE A 486 -11.20 -4.11 -0.76
N VAL A 487 -11.80 -2.99 -0.34
CA VAL A 487 -11.76 -1.72 -1.07
C VAL A 487 -11.04 -0.71 -0.18
N LEU A 488 -9.89 -0.25 -0.62
CA LEU A 488 -9.10 0.76 0.10
C LEU A 488 -9.41 2.13 -0.48
N ASN A 489 -9.84 3.06 0.37
CA ASN A 489 -10.20 4.42 -0.01
C ASN A 489 -9.26 5.40 0.68
N GLY A 490 -8.37 6.02 -0.11
CA GLY A 490 -7.45 7.04 0.34
C GLY A 490 -7.91 8.44 -0.07
N SER A 491 -7.70 9.43 0.76
CA SER A 491 -7.94 10.83 0.39
C SER A 491 -6.81 11.71 0.91
N SER A 492 -6.28 12.56 0.02
CA SER A 492 -5.36 13.65 0.38
C SER A 492 -6.10 14.94 0.75
N ALA A 493 -7.39 15.07 0.39
CA ALA A 493 -8.24 16.20 0.74
C ALA A 493 -8.87 15.97 2.11
N ASN A 494 -8.76 16.95 3.00
CA ASN A 494 -9.21 16.86 4.40
C ASN A 494 -10.73 17.07 4.62
N ARG A 495 -11.52 17.21 3.56
CA ARG A 495 -12.97 17.50 3.64
C ARG A 495 -13.85 16.46 2.97
N THR A 496 -13.28 15.45 2.32
CA THR A 496 -14.04 14.35 1.72
C THR A 496 -14.72 13.49 2.80
N LEU A 497 -15.72 12.70 2.42
CA LEU A 497 -16.38 11.79 3.37
C LEU A 497 -15.40 10.77 4.00
N PRO A 498 -14.47 10.15 3.24
CA PRO A 498 -13.43 9.34 3.87
C PRO A 498 -12.55 10.12 4.85
N ALA A 499 -12.13 11.35 4.52
CA ALA A 499 -11.35 12.18 5.43
C ALA A 499 -12.14 12.55 6.71
N ARG A 500 -13.44 12.78 6.58
CA ARG A 500 -14.31 12.98 7.74
C ARG A 500 -14.42 11.73 8.60
N PHE A 501 -14.62 10.57 7.98
CA PHE A 501 -14.59 9.30 8.71
C PHE A 501 -13.30 9.15 9.52
N ILE A 502 -12.13 9.37 8.89
CA ILE A 502 -10.82 9.30 9.55
C ILE A 502 -10.75 10.25 10.74
N SER A 503 -11.31 11.46 10.61
CA SER A 503 -11.36 12.46 11.70
C SER A 503 -12.26 12.04 12.84
N GLU A 504 -13.48 11.55 12.56
CA GLU A 504 -14.46 11.12 13.57
C GLU A 504 -14.07 9.78 14.22
N PHE A 505 -13.39 8.93 13.48
CA PHE A 505 -12.89 7.63 13.94
C PHE A 505 -11.52 7.72 14.61
N PHE A 506 -10.85 8.88 14.56
CA PHE A 506 -9.48 9.10 15.05
C PHE A 506 -8.46 8.13 14.41
N GLY A 507 -8.52 7.95 13.10
CA GLY A 507 -7.61 7.10 12.35
C GLY A 507 -8.26 6.34 11.21
N SER A 508 -7.47 5.45 10.62
CA SER A 508 -7.92 4.55 9.56
C SER A 508 -8.84 3.46 10.10
N GLY A 509 -9.77 2.96 9.28
CA GLY A 509 -10.67 1.89 9.73
C GLY A 509 -11.68 1.45 8.69
N VAL A 510 -12.57 0.55 9.08
CA VAL A 510 -13.67 0.05 8.23
C VAL A 510 -14.79 1.08 8.19
N GLN A 511 -15.02 1.64 7.00
CA GLN A 511 -16.10 2.60 6.77
C GLN A 511 -17.41 1.93 6.40
N HIS A 512 -17.38 0.82 5.62
CA HIS A 512 -18.58 0.03 5.38
C HIS A 512 -18.29 -1.46 5.15
N VAL A 513 -19.33 -2.24 5.39
CA VAL A 513 -19.39 -3.66 5.09
C VAL A 513 -20.54 -3.90 4.12
N ALA A 514 -20.25 -4.55 2.99
CA ALA A 514 -21.22 -4.91 1.99
C ALA A 514 -21.62 -6.39 2.10
N PHE A 515 -22.90 -6.68 2.05
CA PHE A 515 -23.45 -8.02 2.08
C PHE A 515 -24.06 -8.37 0.73
N ALA A 516 -23.68 -9.51 0.19
CA ALA A 516 -24.26 -10.07 -1.03
C ALA A 516 -25.65 -10.65 -0.74
N CYS A 517 -26.62 -10.40 -1.63
CA CYS A 517 -27.91 -11.03 -1.61
C CYS A 517 -28.26 -11.65 -2.97
N ARG A 518 -29.28 -12.53 -2.99
CA ARG A 518 -29.73 -13.20 -4.23
C ARG A 518 -30.71 -12.36 -5.01
N ASP A 519 -31.57 -11.62 -4.34
CA ASP A 519 -32.62 -10.76 -4.90
C ASP A 519 -32.72 -9.52 -4.03
N ILE A 520 -32.18 -8.41 -4.52
CA ILE A 520 -32.10 -7.17 -3.74
C ILE A 520 -33.50 -6.58 -3.47
N PHE A 521 -34.44 -6.73 -4.43
CA PHE A 521 -35.79 -6.18 -4.28
C PHE A 521 -36.58 -6.89 -3.18
N ALA A 522 -36.54 -8.23 -3.18
CA ALA A 522 -37.16 -9.04 -2.13
C ALA A 522 -36.47 -8.79 -0.79
N THR A 523 -35.15 -8.73 -0.75
CA THR A 523 -34.34 -8.50 0.46
C THR A 523 -34.65 -7.14 1.09
N VAL A 524 -34.66 -6.05 0.31
CA VAL A 524 -34.97 -4.71 0.76
C VAL A 524 -36.42 -4.61 1.26
N ALA A 525 -37.37 -5.23 0.55
CA ALA A 525 -38.76 -5.26 0.98
C ALA A 525 -38.94 -5.92 2.37
N GLU A 526 -38.25 -7.04 2.61
CA GLU A 526 -38.28 -7.73 3.89
C GLU A 526 -37.58 -6.94 5.01
N MET A 527 -36.45 -6.28 4.71
CA MET A 527 -35.76 -5.40 5.65
C MET A 527 -36.62 -4.19 6.03
N ARG A 528 -37.31 -3.57 5.08
CA ARG A 528 -38.26 -2.47 5.34
C ARG A 528 -39.43 -2.89 6.23
N LYS A 529 -39.97 -4.10 6.07
CA LYS A 529 -41.00 -4.65 6.97
C LYS A 529 -40.52 -4.78 8.40
N ARG A 530 -39.22 -5.01 8.60
CA ARG A 530 -38.57 -5.04 9.92
C ARG A 530 -38.20 -3.66 10.45
N GLY A 531 -38.47 -2.59 9.69
CA GLY A 531 -38.19 -1.20 10.06
C GLY A 531 -36.80 -0.70 9.64
N ALA A 532 -36.13 -1.39 8.70
CA ALA A 532 -34.88 -0.87 8.13
C ALA A 532 -35.18 0.36 7.26
N ASP A 533 -34.32 1.35 7.37
CA ASP A 533 -34.32 2.55 6.54
C ASP A 533 -33.02 2.65 5.74
N PHE A 534 -33.11 3.27 4.58
CA PHE A 534 -32.02 3.29 3.61
C PHE A 534 -31.76 4.71 3.11
N LEU A 535 -30.53 4.96 2.71
CA LEU A 535 -30.04 6.23 2.19
C LEU A 535 -30.89 6.68 0.98
N ASP A 536 -31.42 7.90 1.07
CA ASP A 536 -32.20 8.53 0.00
C ASP A 536 -31.34 8.89 -1.20
N ILE A 537 -31.63 8.29 -2.36
CA ILE A 537 -30.96 8.61 -3.62
C ILE A 537 -31.78 9.65 -4.39
N PRO A 538 -31.16 10.75 -4.84
CA PRO A 538 -31.84 11.83 -5.56
C PRO A 538 -32.54 11.35 -6.84
N ALA A 539 -33.73 11.89 -7.15
CA ALA A 539 -34.53 11.47 -8.30
C ALA A 539 -33.80 11.63 -9.65
N ASN A 540 -32.98 12.68 -9.81
CA ASN A 540 -32.21 12.91 -11.03
C ASN A 540 -31.23 11.76 -11.37
N TYR A 541 -30.73 11.02 -10.38
CA TYR A 541 -29.93 9.82 -10.65
C TYR A 541 -30.67 8.81 -11.52
N TYR A 542 -31.95 8.59 -11.23
CA TYR A 542 -32.77 7.62 -11.99
C TYR A 542 -33.13 8.13 -13.38
N ASP A 543 -33.23 9.45 -13.57
CA ASP A 543 -33.41 10.06 -14.88
C ASP A 543 -32.15 9.84 -15.76
N ASP A 544 -30.96 9.94 -15.15
CA ASP A 544 -29.68 9.64 -15.81
C ASP A 544 -29.53 8.15 -16.16
N ILE A 545 -29.92 7.24 -15.25
CA ILE A 545 -29.89 5.79 -15.47
C ILE A 545 -30.86 5.37 -16.57
N GLU A 546 -32.07 5.94 -16.61
CA GLU A 546 -33.03 5.71 -17.67
C GLU A 546 -32.50 6.11 -19.05
N ALA A 547 -31.85 7.28 -19.12
CA ALA A 547 -31.23 7.75 -20.35
C ALA A 547 -30.01 6.92 -20.78
N LYS A 548 -29.26 6.38 -19.82
CA LYS A 548 -28.01 5.65 -20.08
C LYS A 548 -28.22 4.20 -20.49
N TYR A 549 -29.23 3.50 -19.92
CA TYR A 549 -29.27 2.03 -19.99
C TYR A 549 -30.50 1.42 -20.65
N ASP A 550 -31.47 2.18 -21.10
CA ASP A 550 -32.71 1.68 -21.73
C ASP A 550 -33.34 0.49 -20.95
N LEU A 551 -33.56 0.71 -19.66
CA LEU A 551 -34.10 -0.31 -18.76
C LEU A 551 -35.63 -0.43 -18.89
N ALA A 552 -36.15 -1.64 -18.62
CA ALA A 552 -37.58 -1.85 -18.61
C ALA A 552 -38.29 -0.91 -17.60
N PRO A 553 -39.44 -0.29 -17.95
CA PRO A 553 -40.13 0.67 -17.08
C PRO A 553 -40.45 0.14 -15.67
N GLN A 554 -40.77 -1.18 -15.56
CA GLN A 554 -41.00 -1.82 -14.27
C GLN A 554 -39.73 -1.85 -13.39
N LEU A 555 -38.59 -2.17 -13.99
CA LEU A 555 -37.31 -2.17 -13.28
C LEU A 555 -36.95 -0.75 -12.81
N MET A 556 -37.09 0.24 -13.68
CA MET A 556 -36.88 1.65 -13.32
C MET A 556 -37.74 2.11 -12.15
N ALA A 557 -39.04 1.74 -12.16
CA ALA A 557 -39.95 2.04 -11.06
C ALA A 557 -39.52 1.39 -9.75
N GLN A 558 -39.06 0.13 -9.79
CA GLN A 558 -38.54 -0.58 -8.61
C GLN A 558 -37.25 0.01 -8.06
N LEU A 559 -36.29 0.36 -8.93
CA LEU A 559 -35.04 1.00 -8.55
C LEU A 559 -35.33 2.32 -7.80
N ARG A 560 -36.16 3.17 -8.38
CA ARG A 560 -36.54 4.48 -7.84
C ARG A 560 -37.29 4.36 -6.49
N ALA A 561 -38.25 3.43 -6.41
CA ALA A 561 -39.07 3.24 -5.21
C ALA A 561 -38.27 2.68 -4.01
N ASN A 562 -37.20 1.97 -4.27
CA ASN A 562 -36.39 1.32 -3.23
C ASN A 562 -35.04 1.97 -2.98
N HIS A 563 -34.73 3.11 -3.61
CA HIS A 563 -33.42 3.80 -3.52
C HIS A 563 -32.24 2.92 -3.93
N ILE A 564 -32.48 1.97 -4.87
CA ILE A 564 -31.46 1.05 -5.36
C ILE A 564 -30.68 1.72 -6.49
N LEU A 565 -29.35 1.74 -6.37
CA LEU A 565 -28.46 2.15 -7.45
C LEU A 565 -28.20 0.97 -8.39
N TYR A 566 -27.93 1.28 -9.64
CA TYR A 566 -27.71 0.31 -10.70
C TYR A 566 -26.47 0.65 -11.51
N ASP A 567 -25.69 -0.35 -11.85
CA ASP A 567 -24.60 -0.24 -12.82
C ASP A 567 -24.59 -1.46 -13.73
N ARG A 568 -24.02 -1.30 -14.94
CA ARG A 568 -23.93 -2.37 -15.94
C ARG A 568 -22.60 -2.30 -16.68
N GLU A 569 -21.92 -3.44 -16.74
CA GLU A 569 -20.69 -3.61 -17.50
C GLU A 569 -20.80 -4.84 -18.40
N GLY A 570 -20.84 -4.65 -19.72
CA GLY A 570 -21.17 -5.72 -20.66
C GLY A 570 -22.55 -6.32 -20.38
N ASP A 571 -22.59 -7.64 -20.14
CA ASP A 571 -23.79 -8.39 -19.76
C ASP A 571 -23.99 -8.47 -18.23
N GLY A 572 -23.07 -7.90 -17.46
CA GLY A 572 -23.12 -7.92 -16.00
C GLY A 572 -23.93 -6.76 -15.43
N GLU A 573 -24.77 -7.04 -14.43
CA GLU A 573 -25.57 -6.05 -13.71
C GLU A 573 -25.19 -6.00 -12.24
N PHE A 574 -25.22 -4.82 -11.65
CA PHE A 574 -24.92 -4.58 -10.26
C PHE A 574 -25.95 -3.66 -9.61
N PHE A 575 -26.50 -4.11 -8.51
CA PHE A 575 -27.49 -3.39 -7.73
C PHE A 575 -26.97 -3.13 -6.34
N GLN A 576 -27.20 -1.93 -5.80
CA GLN A 576 -26.66 -1.49 -4.50
C GLN A 576 -27.69 -0.68 -3.74
N VAL A 577 -27.80 -0.90 -2.44
CA VAL A 577 -28.54 -0.03 -1.53
C VAL A 577 -27.75 0.14 -0.22
N TYR A 578 -27.86 1.29 0.40
CA TYR A 578 -27.06 1.67 1.58
C TYR A 578 -27.95 1.98 2.76
N THR A 579 -27.53 1.58 3.98
CA THR A 579 -28.10 2.09 5.21
C THR A 579 -27.61 3.51 5.48
N HIS A 580 -28.29 4.21 6.39
CA HIS A 580 -27.75 5.43 6.99
C HIS A 580 -26.46 5.13 7.77
N ILE A 581 -25.63 6.17 7.98
CA ILE A 581 -24.38 6.04 8.72
C ILE A 581 -24.70 5.84 10.22
N PHE A 582 -24.19 4.75 10.79
CA PHE A 582 -24.29 4.45 12.21
C PHE A 582 -23.27 5.27 12.99
N ASP A 583 -23.75 6.05 13.96
CA ASP A 583 -22.95 6.87 14.89
C ASP A 583 -21.88 7.73 14.20
N GLU A 584 -22.19 8.31 13.04
CA GLU A 584 -21.30 9.11 12.19
C GLU A 584 -20.03 8.38 11.69
N ARG A 585 -19.96 7.04 11.81
CA ARG A 585 -18.76 6.24 11.53
C ARG A 585 -18.93 5.26 10.38
N PHE A 586 -19.74 4.23 10.54
CA PHE A 586 -19.83 3.17 9.53
C PHE A 586 -21.26 2.94 9.05
N PHE A 587 -21.42 2.23 7.96
CA PHE A 587 -22.72 1.88 7.39
C PHE A 587 -22.64 0.50 6.71
N PHE A 588 -23.81 -0.02 6.35
CA PHE A 588 -23.91 -1.27 5.61
C PHE A 588 -24.39 -1.02 4.19
N GLU A 589 -23.98 -1.91 3.30
CA GLU A 589 -24.37 -1.96 1.92
C GLU A 589 -24.97 -3.33 1.63
N ILE A 590 -26.04 -3.40 0.83
CA ILE A 590 -26.61 -4.65 0.33
C ILE A 590 -26.41 -4.64 -1.17
N VAL A 591 -25.86 -5.73 -1.71
CA VAL A 591 -25.55 -5.82 -3.13
C VAL A 591 -26.09 -7.09 -3.78
N GLU A 592 -26.51 -6.96 -5.03
CA GLU A 592 -26.78 -8.09 -5.91
C GLU A 592 -25.88 -7.98 -7.14
N ARG A 593 -25.18 -9.09 -7.47
CA ARG A 593 -24.32 -9.21 -8.65
C ARG A 593 -24.89 -10.25 -9.60
N ARG A 594 -25.16 -9.85 -10.84
CA ARG A 594 -25.53 -10.73 -11.94
C ARG A 594 -24.40 -10.68 -12.97
N ASN A 595 -23.47 -11.62 -12.93
CA ASN A 595 -22.26 -11.66 -13.80
C ASN A 595 -21.39 -10.38 -13.79
N TYR A 596 -21.53 -9.52 -12.78
CA TYR A 596 -20.80 -8.27 -12.67
C TYR A 596 -19.49 -8.47 -11.90
N GLN A 597 -18.37 -8.08 -12.51
CA GLN A 597 -17.02 -8.27 -11.96
C GLN A 597 -16.45 -7.01 -11.29
N GLY A 598 -17.00 -5.85 -11.60
CA GLY A 598 -16.58 -4.57 -11.04
C GLY A 598 -16.93 -4.40 -9.55
N PHE A 599 -16.68 -3.23 -9.01
CA PHE A 599 -17.00 -2.89 -7.61
C PHE A 599 -17.92 -1.66 -7.48
N GLY A 600 -18.72 -1.36 -8.54
CA GLY A 600 -19.74 -0.33 -8.49
C GLY A 600 -19.22 1.10 -8.36
N ALA A 601 -17.99 1.37 -8.78
CA ALA A 601 -17.35 2.67 -8.64
C ALA A 601 -18.10 3.80 -9.35
N ALA A 602 -18.84 3.50 -10.43
CA ALA A 602 -19.68 4.47 -11.11
C ALA A 602 -20.74 5.11 -10.17
N ASN A 603 -21.23 4.34 -9.20
CA ASN A 603 -22.23 4.79 -8.23
C ASN A 603 -21.61 5.44 -6.97
N ALA A 604 -20.32 5.28 -6.77
CA ALA A 604 -19.65 5.77 -5.54
C ALA A 604 -19.78 7.29 -5.39
N GLY A 605 -19.64 8.06 -6.47
CA GLY A 605 -19.84 9.52 -6.45
C GLY A 605 -21.26 9.92 -6.06
N ILE A 606 -22.27 9.17 -6.53
CA ILE A 606 -23.68 9.41 -6.18
C ILE A 606 -23.95 9.11 -4.70
N ARG A 607 -23.43 7.98 -4.19
CA ARG A 607 -23.50 7.65 -2.78
C ARG A 607 -22.85 8.73 -1.91
N LEU A 608 -21.62 9.16 -2.26
CA LEU A 608 -20.92 10.21 -1.54
C LEU A 608 -21.71 11.53 -1.52
N ALA A 609 -22.33 11.90 -2.65
CA ALA A 609 -23.17 13.09 -2.73
C ALA A 609 -24.46 12.96 -1.87
N ALA A 610 -25.11 11.78 -1.88
CA ALA A 610 -26.28 11.51 -1.07
C ALA A 610 -25.95 11.56 0.43
N GLN A 611 -24.89 10.87 0.88
CA GLN A 611 -24.42 10.90 2.25
C GLN A 611 -23.98 12.30 2.71
N ALA A 612 -23.39 13.10 1.81
CA ALA A 612 -22.98 14.48 2.15
C ALA A 612 -24.18 15.39 2.52
N ARG A 613 -25.40 15.06 2.10
CA ARG A 613 -26.64 15.79 2.48
C ARG A 613 -27.06 15.50 3.92
N GLU A 614 -26.76 14.31 4.43
CA GLU A 614 -27.11 13.89 5.80
C GLU A 614 -26.08 14.38 6.82
N VAL A 615 -24.87 14.57 6.36
CA VAL A 615 -23.76 14.99 7.19
C VAL A 615 -23.94 16.44 7.62
N ARG A 616 -24.14 16.68 8.90
CA ARG A 616 -24.19 18.02 9.47
C ARG A 616 -22.89 18.77 9.16
N PRO A 617 -22.96 20.09 8.84
CA PRO A 617 -21.75 20.91 8.78
C PRO A 617 -20.97 20.73 10.08
N ALA A 618 -19.64 20.67 10.00
CA ALA A 618 -18.80 20.61 11.18
C ALA A 618 -19.23 21.78 12.10
N SER A 619 -19.94 21.47 13.19
CA SER A 619 -20.24 22.45 14.21
C SER A 619 -18.92 22.94 14.77
N MET A 620 -18.81 24.25 15.06
CA MET A 620 -17.64 24.77 15.75
C MET A 620 -17.30 23.87 16.95
N PRO A 621 -15.99 23.70 17.27
CA PRO A 621 -15.61 22.93 18.45
C PRO A 621 -16.43 23.40 19.63
N ARG A 622 -17.08 22.48 20.33
CA ARG A 622 -17.68 22.80 21.64
C ARG A 622 -16.50 23.12 22.54
N MET A 623 -16.36 24.42 22.89
CA MET A 623 -15.42 24.86 23.91
C MET A 623 -15.82 24.30 25.26
#